data_24e4ed78a9ef0d1298f730b37d3b0e4a
#
_entry.id   24e4ed78a9ef0d1298f730b37d3b0e4a
#
_cell.length_a   1.000
_cell.length_b   1.000
_cell.length_c   1.000
_cell.angle_alpha   90.00
_cell.angle_beta   90.00
_cell.angle_gamma   90.00
#
_symmetry.space_group_name_H-M   'P 1'
#
loop_
_entity.id
_entity.type
_entity.pdbx_description
1 polymer ?
#
loop_
_entity_poly.entity_id
_entity_poly.type
_entity_poly.pdbx_seq_one_letter_code
_entity_poly.pdbx_strand_id
1 'polypeptide(L)'
;MALTTNKNYLQPSQFQVIIERKNYPNITFFAQSVAHPGISSAPAEVSFRRANVYMPGDKVDFGQLGITALIDEDMNDYTEIFNWITGNLEKHTTANESNATLAPSVSDITINVLNSMNNKTKAIRYVSAFPVDMSGIDFTSATDEQFLTFSVTFQFDQFVLV
;
A
#
# COMPACT_ATOMS: atom_id res chain seq x y z
N MET A 1 -18.86 23.59 3.55
CA MET A 1 -18.34 22.50 4.41
C MET A 1 -18.76 22.76 5.83
N ALA A 2 -19.41 21.80 6.50
CA ALA A 2 -19.76 21.96 7.90
C ALA A 2 -18.50 21.70 8.78
N LEU A 3 -18.38 22.48 9.88
CA LEU A 3 -17.30 22.26 10.84
C LEU A 3 -17.48 20.90 11.52
N THR A 4 -16.41 20.13 11.66
CA THR A 4 -16.48 18.84 12.36
C THR A 4 -16.78 19.05 13.85
N THR A 5 -17.68 18.25 14.39
CA THR A 5 -17.97 18.22 15.85
C THR A 5 -17.03 17.27 16.59
N ASN A 6 -16.32 16.38 15.88
CA ASN A 6 -15.39 15.45 16.49
C ASN A 6 -14.05 16.15 16.74
N LYS A 7 -13.67 16.26 18.01
CA LYS A 7 -12.43 16.90 18.47
C LYS A 7 -11.33 15.87 18.86
N ASN A 8 -11.61 14.58 18.71
CA ASN A 8 -10.63 13.55 19.02
C ASN A 8 -9.58 13.43 17.90
N TYR A 9 -8.34 13.25 18.29
CA TYR A 9 -7.24 13.01 17.36
C TYR A 9 -7.24 11.56 16.88
N LEU A 10 -6.85 11.35 15.62
CA LEU A 10 -6.63 10.02 15.07
C LEU A 10 -5.40 9.40 15.73
N GLN A 11 -5.56 8.18 16.26
CA GLN A 11 -4.45 7.42 16.83
C GLN A 11 -3.71 6.65 15.73
N PRO A 12 -2.38 6.71 15.67
CA PRO A 12 -1.61 6.09 14.58
C PRO A 12 -1.65 4.56 14.59
N SER A 13 -1.95 3.94 15.73
CA SER A 13 -2.00 2.49 15.89
C SER A 13 -3.33 1.84 15.50
N GLN A 14 -4.34 2.64 15.14
CA GLN A 14 -5.69 2.13 14.88
C GLN A 14 -5.99 2.09 13.39
N PHE A 15 -5.47 1.08 12.74
CA PHE A 15 -5.72 0.80 11.32
C PHE A 15 -5.87 -0.70 11.07
N GLN A 16 -6.50 -1.04 9.97
CA GLN A 16 -6.60 -2.41 9.48
C GLN A 16 -6.33 -2.40 7.98
N VAL A 17 -5.39 -3.21 7.54
CA VAL A 17 -5.11 -3.43 6.12
C VAL A 17 -5.96 -4.60 5.63
N ILE A 18 -6.58 -4.46 4.48
CA ILE A 18 -7.31 -5.51 3.79
C ILE A 18 -6.80 -5.56 2.35
N ILE A 19 -6.13 -6.64 2.01
CA ILE A 19 -5.84 -7.03 0.63
C ILE A 19 -6.85 -8.12 0.28
N GLU A 20 -7.08 -8.41 -0.97
CA GLU A 20 -8.07 -9.39 -1.38
C GLU A 20 -7.85 -10.73 -0.63
N ARG A 21 -8.70 -10.98 0.38
CA ARG A 21 -8.53 -12.10 1.33
C ARG A 21 -8.46 -13.47 0.70
N LYS A 22 -9.01 -13.63 -0.50
CA LYS A 22 -9.00 -14.92 -1.20
C LYS A 22 -7.61 -15.33 -1.64
N ASN A 23 -6.78 -14.35 -2.03
CA ASN A 23 -5.48 -14.61 -2.61
C ASN A 23 -4.32 -14.32 -1.65
N TYR A 24 -4.51 -13.36 -0.72
CA TYR A 24 -3.45 -12.84 0.16
C TYR A 24 -3.94 -12.67 1.60
N PRO A 25 -4.33 -13.76 2.30
CA PRO A 25 -4.93 -13.66 3.64
C PRO A 25 -3.91 -13.34 4.73
N ASN A 26 -2.65 -13.81 4.61
CA ASN A 26 -1.68 -13.76 5.70
C ASN A 26 -1.12 -12.36 5.90
N ILE A 27 -0.75 -11.68 4.83
CA ILE A 27 -0.22 -10.31 4.92
C ILE A 27 -1.22 -9.31 5.54
N THR A 28 -2.51 -9.53 5.35
CA THR A 28 -3.56 -8.73 5.99
C THR A 28 -3.51 -8.82 7.51
N PHE A 29 -3.16 -9.98 8.04
CA PHE A 29 -3.15 -10.26 9.48
C PHE A 29 -1.91 -9.69 10.17
N PHE A 30 -0.75 -9.74 9.53
CA PHE A 30 0.54 -9.41 10.14
C PHE A 30 1.04 -7.98 9.83
N ALA A 31 0.23 -7.14 9.20
CA ALA A 31 0.61 -5.75 8.93
C ALA A 31 0.85 -4.95 10.23
N GLN A 32 2.08 -4.50 10.43
CA GLN A 32 2.52 -3.75 11.60
C GLN A 32 2.44 -2.24 11.38
N SER A 33 2.82 -1.75 10.21
CA SER A 33 2.76 -0.34 9.88
C SER A 33 2.42 -0.12 8.41
N VAL A 34 1.85 1.05 8.14
CA VAL A 34 1.49 1.50 6.79
C VAL A 34 1.97 2.92 6.59
N ALA A 35 2.74 3.15 5.55
CA ALA A 35 3.14 4.46 5.09
C ALA A 35 2.22 4.91 3.96
N HIS A 36 1.21 5.74 4.30
CA HIS A 36 0.30 6.33 3.32
C HIS A 36 1.03 7.34 2.44
N PRO A 37 0.95 7.23 1.10
CA PRO A 37 1.64 8.15 0.20
C PRO A 37 1.01 9.53 0.17
N GLY A 38 1.84 10.53 -0.12
CA GLY A 38 1.38 11.88 -0.42
C GLY A 38 0.81 12.00 -1.84
N ILE A 39 0.15 13.12 -2.08
CA ILE A 39 -0.30 13.55 -3.41
C ILE A 39 0.50 14.80 -3.80
N SER A 40 0.99 14.84 -5.02
CA SER A 40 1.59 16.03 -5.59
C SER A 40 0.95 16.38 -6.94
N SER A 41 0.91 17.67 -7.24
CA SER A 41 0.47 18.19 -8.53
C SER A 41 1.46 19.24 -8.97
N ALA A 42 2.04 19.07 -10.15
CA ALA A 42 2.96 20.04 -10.71
C ALA A 42 2.18 21.24 -11.27
N PRO A 43 2.42 22.48 -10.80
CA PRO A 43 1.79 23.65 -11.37
C PRO A 43 2.31 23.91 -12.78
N ALA A 44 1.42 24.37 -13.66
CA ALA A 44 1.80 24.87 -14.97
C ALA A 44 2.32 26.31 -14.85
N GLU A 45 3.51 26.58 -15.34
CA GLU A 45 4.12 27.90 -15.31
C GLU A 45 3.88 28.64 -16.64
N VAL A 46 3.31 29.83 -16.55
CA VAL A 46 3.12 30.73 -17.67
C VAL A 46 3.99 31.97 -17.46
N SER A 47 4.97 32.16 -18.33
CA SER A 47 5.89 33.28 -18.24
C SER A 47 5.28 34.55 -18.84
N PHE A 48 5.21 35.62 -18.04
CA PHE A 48 4.92 36.97 -18.46
C PHE A 48 6.18 37.84 -18.41
N ARG A 49 6.13 38.98 -19.11
CA ARG A 49 7.31 39.87 -19.29
C ARG A 49 8.11 40.20 -18.01
N ARG A 50 7.54 40.16 -16.84
CA ARG A 50 8.17 40.54 -15.56
C ARG A 50 7.89 39.60 -14.40
N ALA A 51 7.04 38.60 -14.57
CA ALA A 51 6.65 37.67 -13.52
C ALA A 51 6.18 36.34 -14.12
N ASN A 52 6.42 35.26 -13.40
CA ASN A 52 5.84 33.96 -13.73
C ASN A 52 4.48 33.83 -13.00
N VAL A 53 3.47 33.40 -13.72
CA VAL A 53 2.15 33.09 -13.17
C VAL A 53 1.99 31.58 -13.15
N TYR A 54 1.63 31.04 -11.98
CA TYR A 54 1.40 29.63 -11.79
C TYR A 54 -0.08 29.31 -11.90
N MET A 55 -0.42 28.32 -12.69
CA MET A 55 -1.77 27.78 -12.83
C MET A 55 -1.81 26.36 -12.27
N PRO A 56 -2.97 25.89 -11.77
CA PRO A 56 -3.11 24.48 -11.39
C PRO A 56 -2.74 23.56 -12.53
N GLY A 57 -1.91 22.55 -12.26
CA GLY A 57 -1.57 21.53 -13.24
C GLY A 57 -2.73 20.55 -13.48
N ASP A 58 -2.67 19.83 -14.57
CA ASP A 58 -3.65 18.84 -15.01
C ASP A 58 -3.28 17.41 -14.60
N LYS A 59 -2.10 17.22 -13.98
CA LYS A 59 -1.59 15.91 -13.56
C LYS A 59 -1.46 15.83 -12.06
N VAL A 60 -1.85 14.69 -11.53
CA VAL A 60 -1.67 14.30 -10.13
C VAL A 60 -0.71 13.13 -10.09
N ASP A 61 0.30 13.23 -9.26
CA ASP A 61 1.24 12.17 -9.00
C ASP A 61 0.98 11.61 -7.59
N PHE A 62 0.80 10.29 -7.52
CA PHE A 62 0.62 9.55 -6.28
C PHE A 62 1.95 8.87 -5.95
N GLY A 63 2.41 9.05 -4.70
CA GLY A 63 3.56 8.31 -4.20
C GLY A 63 3.28 6.80 -4.10
N GLN A 64 4.20 6.08 -3.49
CA GLN A 64 4.09 4.64 -3.29
C GLN A 64 3.52 4.32 -1.92
N LEU A 65 2.76 3.22 -1.82
CA LEU A 65 2.25 2.70 -0.55
C LEU A 65 3.26 1.74 0.05
N GLY A 66 3.78 2.03 1.25
CA GLY A 66 4.63 1.13 2.01
C GLY A 66 3.84 0.38 3.07
N ILE A 67 4.02 -0.93 3.16
CA ILE A 67 3.45 -1.78 4.21
C ILE A 67 4.58 -2.56 4.84
N THR A 68 4.72 -2.47 6.17
CA THR A 68 5.63 -3.33 6.93
C THR A 68 4.83 -4.40 7.65
N ALA A 69 5.23 -5.64 7.50
CA ALA A 69 4.59 -6.77 8.14
C ALA A 69 5.58 -7.56 9.01
N LEU A 70 5.06 -8.23 10.02
CA LEU A 70 5.80 -9.23 10.80
C LEU A 70 5.87 -10.50 9.97
N ILE A 71 6.95 -11.25 10.13
CA ILE A 71 7.14 -12.54 9.46
C ILE A 71 6.61 -13.65 10.37
N ASP A 72 5.73 -14.47 9.82
CA ASP A 72 5.25 -15.71 10.43
C ASP A 72 6.36 -16.77 10.50
N GLU A 73 6.29 -17.69 11.49
CA GLU A 73 7.24 -18.80 11.63
C GLU A 73 7.36 -19.67 10.37
N ASP A 74 6.27 -19.83 9.64
CA ASP A 74 6.22 -20.59 8.38
C ASP A 74 6.55 -19.72 7.15
N MET A 75 6.80 -18.42 7.32
CA MET A 75 7.08 -17.45 6.24
C MET A 75 5.98 -17.40 5.14
N ASN A 76 4.73 -17.68 5.51
CA ASN A 76 3.64 -17.72 4.53
C ASN A 76 3.35 -16.35 3.92
N ASP A 77 3.35 -15.31 4.75
CA ASP A 77 3.13 -13.91 4.34
C ASP A 77 4.22 -13.41 3.38
N TYR A 78 5.48 -13.73 3.68
CA TYR A 78 6.62 -13.43 2.80
C TYR A 78 6.52 -14.18 1.47
N THR A 79 6.17 -15.48 1.52
CA THR A 79 6.01 -16.33 0.34
C THR A 79 4.84 -15.85 -0.54
N GLU A 80 3.75 -15.37 0.04
CA GLU A 80 2.64 -14.80 -0.72
C GLU A 80 3.07 -13.61 -1.58
N ILE A 81 3.82 -12.66 -1.01
CA ILE A 81 4.32 -11.50 -1.75
C ILE A 81 5.37 -11.89 -2.78
N PHE A 82 6.28 -12.79 -2.41
CA PHE A 82 7.29 -13.31 -3.34
C PHE A 82 6.63 -13.94 -4.58
N ASN A 83 5.63 -14.78 -4.37
CA ASN A 83 4.88 -15.42 -5.46
C ASN A 83 4.08 -14.40 -6.28
N TRP A 84 3.59 -13.33 -5.66
CA TRP A 84 2.90 -12.26 -6.39
C TRP A 84 3.85 -11.52 -7.32
N ILE A 85 5.03 -11.11 -6.83
CA ILE A 85 6.04 -10.43 -7.64
C ILE A 85 6.53 -11.33 -8.78
N THR A 86 6.92 -12.57 -8.47
CA THR A 86 7.43 -13.52 -9.48
C THR A 86 6.36 -13.93 -10.49
N GLY A 87 5.13 -14.18 -10.03
CA GLY A 87 4.01 -14.51 -10.90
C GLY A 87 3.64 -13.40 -11.86
N ASN A 88 3.84 -12.13 -11.50
CA ASN A 88 3.68 -11.01 -12.41
C ASN A 88 4.74 -11.02 -13.52
N LEU A 89 5.99 -11.37 -13.20
CA LEU A 89 7.06 -11.48 -14.18
C LEU A 89 6.81 -12.63 -15.18
N GLU A 90 6.39 -13.79 -14.69
CA GLU A 90 6.10 -14.96 -15.54
C GLU A 90 4.96 -14.68 -16.53
N LYS A 91 3.92 -13.97 -16.13
CA LYS A 91 2.83 -13.57 -17.03
C LYS A 91 3.28 -12.71 -18.21
N HIS A 92 4.30 -11.88 -18.01
CA HIS A 92 4.85 -11.05 -19.07
C HIS A 92 5.85 -11.78 -19.98
N THR A 93 6.44 -12.88 -19.51
CA THR A 93 7.50 -13.61 -20.23
C THR A 93 6.95 -14.74 -21.10
N THR A 94 5.84 -15.32 -20.72
CA THR A 94 5.24 -16.46 -21.42
C THR A 94 3.88 -16.05 -22.00
N ALA A 95 3.75 -16.01 -23.32
CA ALA A 95 2.49 -15.80 -24.04
C ALA A 95 1.52 -17.02 -23.89
N ASN A 96 1.42 -17.58 -22.71
CA ASN A 96 0.59 -18.75 -22.41
C ASN A 96 -0.67 -18.27 -21.69
N GLU A 97 -1.68 -17.90 -22.46
CA GLU A 97 -3.00 -17.46 -22.00
C GLU A 97 -3.80 -18.54 -21.23
N SER A 98 -3.22 -19.70 -20.94
CA SER A 98 -3.94 -20.84 -20.37
C SER A 98 -3.84 -20.99 -18.85
N ASN A 99 -3.17 -20.12 -18.13
CA ASN A 99 -3.09 -20.20 -16.66
C ASN A 99 -4.17 -19.35 -15.97
N ALA A 100 -5.41 -19.79 -16.11
CA ALA A 100 -6.57 -19.24 -15.37
C ALA A 100 -6.51 -19.45 -13.84
N THR A 101 -5.43 -20.05 -13.31
CA THR A 101 -5.25 -20.39 -11.90
C THR A 101 -4.30 -19.44 -11.17
N LEU A 102 -3.62 -18.54 -11.88
CA LEU A 102 -2.71 -17.58 -11.25
C LEU A 102 -3.49 -16.41 -10.64
N ALA A 103 -3.12 -16.02 -9.43
CA ALA A 103 -3.64 -14.83 -8.77
C ALA A 103 -3.60 -13.60 -9.70
N PRO A 104 -4.54 -12.65 -9.57
CA PRO A 104 -4.56 -11.47 -10.42
C PRO A 104 -3.25 -10.68 -10.28
N SER A 105 -2.79 -10.07 -11.38
CA SER A 105 -1.56 -9.25 -11.38
C SER A 105 -1.68 -8.03 -10.49
N VAL A 106 -2.87 -7.50 -10.33
CA VAL A 106 -3.22 -6.34 -9.53
C VAL A 106 -4.34 -6.70 -8.55
N SER A 107 -4.38 -6.04 -7.42
CA SER A 107 -5.41 -6.21 -6.40
C SER A 107 -5.74 -4.88 -5.76
N ASP A 108 -6.96 -4.72 -5.27
CA ASP A 108 -7.31 -3.54 -4.50
C ASP A 108 -6.87 -3.71 -3.05
N ILE A 109 -6.21 -2.68 -2.52
CA ILE A 109 -5.81 -2.62 -1.12
C ILE A 109 -6.70 -1.60 -0.41
N THR A 110 -7.31 -1.98 0.71
CA THR A 110 -8.13 -1.09 1.52
C THR A 110 -7.53 -0.94 2.91
N ILE A 111 -7.27 0.28 3.33
CA ILE A 111 -6.85 0.60 4.69
C ILE A 111 -8.04 1.20 5.41
N ASN A 112 -8.57 0.48 6.39
CA ASN A 112 -9.60 1.00 7.29
C ASN A 112 -8.93 1.78 8.41
N VAL A 113 -9.35 3.01 8.59
CA VAL A 113 -8.99 3.85 9.72
C VAL A 113 -10.03 3.63 10.82
N LEU A 114 -9.56 3.28 12.01
CA LEU A 114 -10.40 2.97 13.15
C LEU A 114 -10.39 4.13 14.16
N ASN A 115 -11.44 4.25 14.93
CA ASN A 115 -11.50 5.18 16.05
C ASN A 115 -11.02 4.50 17.35
N SER A 116 -10.98 5.24 18.46
CA SER A 116 -10.55 4.74 19.78
C SER A 116 -11.36 3.55 20.31
N MET A 117 -12.51 3.26 19.71
CA MET A 117 -13.35 2.08 20.03
C MET A 117 -13.21 0.96 18.98
N ASN A 118 -12.19 1.00 18.12
CA ASN A 118 -11.96 0.05 17.04
C ASN A 118 -13.09 -0.01 15.98
N ASN A 119 -13.92 1.02 15.90
CA ASN A 119 -14.92 1.10 14.85
C ASN A 119 -14.35 1.79 13.62
N LYS A 120 -14.65 1.28 12.44
CA LYS A 120 -14.28 1.88 11.16
C LYS A 120 -14.92 3.26 11.00
N THR A 121 -14.11 4.28 10.76
CA THR A 121 -14.57 5.66 10.51
C THR A 121 -14.40 6.06 9.07
N LYS A 122 -13.29 5.72 8.48
CA LYS A 122 -12.93 6.01 7.08
C LYS A 122 -12.21 4.82 6.48
N ALA A 123 -12.25 4.72 5.17
CA ALA A 123 -11.41 3.79 4.45
C ALA A 123 -10.65 4.51 3.33
N ILE A 124 -9.44 4.06 3.08
CA ILE A 124 -8.62 4.47 1.95
C ILE A 124 -8.51 3.25 1.05
N ARG A 125 -9.06 3.34 -0.15
CA ARG A 125 -8.99 2.27 -1.13
C ARG A 125 -7.99 2.63 -2.22
N TYR A 126 -7.00 1.80 -2.40
CA TYR A 126 -6.01 1.87 -3.48
C TYR A 126 -6.45 0.94 -4.59
N VAL A 127 -6.56 1.47 -5.79
CA VAL A 127 -7.09 0.74 -6.95
C VAL A 127 -5.93 0.21 -7.77
N SER A 128 -6.05 -1.03 -8.22
CA SER A 128 -5.06 -1.69 -9.09
C SER A 128 -3.65 -1.73 -8.49
N ALA A 129 -3.54 -2.00 -7.18
CA ALA A 129 -2.26 -2.07 -6.51
C ALA A 129 -1.51 -3.37 -6.85
N PHE A 130 -0.19 -3.26 -6.98
CA PHE A 130 0.72 -4.40 -7.17
C PHE A 130 2.06 -4.13 -6.48
N PRO A 131 2.73 -5.16 -5.95
CA PRO A 131 4.03 -5.00 -5.30
C PRO A 131 5.12 -4.76 -6.34
N VAL A 132 6.00 -3.79 -6.07
CA VAL A 132 7.15 -3.43 -6.91
C VAL A 132 8.48 -3.73 -6.25
N ASP A 133 8.51 -3.71 -4.91
CA ASP A 133 9.72 -3.95 -4.15
C ASP A 133 9.38 -4.65 -2.83
N MET A 134 10.29 -5.51 -2.40
CA MET A 134 10.21 -6.24 -1.13
C MET A 134 11.58 -6.23 -0.47
N SER A 135 11.66 -5.82 0.79
CA SER A 135 12.92 -5.78 1.53
C SER A 135 13.48 -7.19 1.78
N GLY A 136 14.80 -7.27 1.88
CA GLY A 136 15.47 -8.46 2.39
C GLY A 136 15.17 -8.72 3.87
N ILE A 137 15.52 -9.92 4.33
CA ILE A 137 15.41 -10.35 5.72
C ILE A 137 16.83 -10.65 6.23
N ASP A 138 17.20 -10.08 7.35
CA ASP A 138 18.47 -10.32 8.00
C ASP A 138 18.30 -11.35 9.12
N PHE A 139 18.89 -12.52 8.94
CA PHE A 139 18.94 -13.56 9.97
C PHE A 139 20.19 -13.38 10.82
N THR A 140 20.01 -13.20 12.11
CA THR A 140 21.10 -13.11 13.08
C THR A 140 20.85 -14.02 14.26
N SER A 141 21.91 -14.63 14.79
CA SER A 141 21.87 -15.42 16.03
C SER A 141 22.15 -14.58 17.28
N ALA A 142 22.13 -13.26 17.17
CA ALA A 142 22.24 -12.38 18.33
C ALA A 142 21.05 -12.55 19.26
N THR A 143 21.32 -12.46 20.57
CA THR A 143 20.36 -12.76 21.65
C THR A 143 19.25 -11.73 21.85
N ASP A 144 19.11 -10.73 20.99
CA ASP A 144 18.01 -9.77 21.06
C ASP A 144 16.75 -10.40 20.42
N GLU A 145 15.75 -10.63 21.26
CA GLU A 145 14.43 -11.12 20.87
C GLU A 145 13.70 -10.05 20.05
N GLN A 146 14.12 -9.81 18.82
CA GLN A 146 13.42 -8.94 17.89
C GLN A 146 12.62 -9.76 16.90
N PHE A 147 11.36 -9.35 16.70
CA PHE A 147 10.55 -9.93 15.65
C PHE A 147 11.11 -9.56 14.28
N LEU A 148 11.18 -10.53 13.39
CA LEU A 148 11.57 -10.26 12.00
C LEU A 148 10.43 -9.55 11.29
N THR A 149 10.78 -8.49 10.59
CA THR A 149 9.85 -7.71 9.77
C THR A 149 10.38 -7.59 8.36
N PHE A 150 9.47 -7.46 7.41
CA PHE A 150 9.79 -7.09 6.05
C PHE A 150 8.88 -5.96 5.58
N SER A 151 9.34 -5.17 4.65
CA SER A 151 8.57 -4.09 4.05
C SER A 151 8.32 -4.35 2.58
N VAL A 152 7.12 -4.02 2.15
CA VAL A 152 6.68 -4.14 0.76
C VAL A 152 6.24 -2.79 0.27
N THR A 153 6.69 -2.43 -0.92
CA THR A 153 6.29 -1.19 -1.59
C THR A 153 5.34 -1.53 -2.74
N PHE A 154 4.17 -0.91 -2.71
CA PHE A 154 3.14 -1.09 -3.72
C PHE A 154 3.02 0.15 -4.61
N GLN A 155 2.88 -0.08 -5.91
CA GLN A 155 2.42 0.92 -6.86
C GLN A 155 0.93 0.71 -7.10
N PHE A 156 0.20 1.78 -7.38
CA PHE A 156 -1.25 1.77 -7.63
C PHE A 156 -1.62 2.91 -8.58
N ASP A 157 -2.81 2.84 -9.19
CA ASP A 157 -3.26 3.88 -10.13
C ASP A 157 -3.75 5.13 -9.41
N GLN A 158 -4.61 4.95 -8.42
CA GLN A 158 -5.17 6.04 -7.62
C GLN A 158 -5.66 5.53 -6.28
N PHE A 159 -5.85 6.43 -5.33
CA PHE A 159 -6.57 6.10 -4.11
C PHE A 159 -7.81 6.96 -3.92
N VAL A 160 -8.80 6.39 -3.26
CA VAL A 160 -10.09 7.03 -2.98
C VAL A 160 -10.37 6.95 -1.48
N LEU A 161 -10.81 8.06 -0.91
CA LEU A 161 -11.29 8.12 0.48
C LEU A 161 -12.78 7.79 0.50
N VAL A 162 -13.16 6.74 1.26
CA VAL A 162 -14.53 6.21 1.36
C VAL A 162 -15.06 6.32 2.79
#